data_2df5470230d63f13becb9c055b6a2914
#
_entry.id   2df5470230d63f13becb9c055b6a2914
#
_cell.length_a   1.000
_cell.length_b   1.000
_cell.length_c   1.000
_cell.angle_alpha   90.00
_cell.angle_beta   90.00
_cell.angle_gamma   90.00
#
_symmetry.space_group_name_H-M   'P 1'
#
loop_
_entity.id
_entity.type
_entity.pdbx_description
1 polymer ?
#
loop_
_entity_poly.entity_id
_entity_poly.type
_entity_poly.pdbx_seq_one_letter_code
_entity_poly.pdbx_strand_id
1 'polypeptide(L)'
;HKAPHSFYTPEEKYAHAFDDVRVPYPASAFQLDDKPTWIKQRLYTWHGIYGPLFEWRKKFPDDRPEAVKDFEKMVHGYWGTVLSVDDSVARLRSWLEETRQLDNTILVFMGDNGLLEGEHGMVDKRTAHEPSLRIPLVVRYPALGSGKVVEQQALTVDMAPSLLELCSAPALPKSHGQSWVKLVKNGDPAWRTSWFYHYNYEKQFPYTPNVRALRTDRWKYIRYPHGDGTPDKHPSELYDLQADPGETKNLIQDPKLARTVNELKVELAKLMLATGLDTQTDKMPLDEGVKSELPDAKIR
;
A
#
# COMPACT_ATOMS: atom_id res chain seq x y z
N HIS A 1 4.52 -17.48 0.75
CA HIS A 1 3.10 -17.77 0.63
C HIS A 1 2.51 -17.05 -0.58
N LYS A 2 1.62 -17.72 -1.35
CA LYS A 2 0.86 -17.04 -2.38
C LYS A 2 -0.34 -16.30 -1.77
N ALA A 3 -1.02 -16.94 -0.82
CA ALA A 3 -2.10 -16.31 -0.05
C ALA A 3 -1.55 -15.11 0.77
N PRO A 4 -2.30 -14.02 0.89
CA PRO A 4 -3.65 -13.76 0.39
C PRO A 4 -3.70 -13.15 -1.03
N HIS A 5 -2.66 -13.24 -1.85
CA HIS A 5 -2.69 -12.72 -3.22
C HIS A 5 -3.78 -13.43 -4.05
N SER A 6 -4.42 -12.70 -4.99
CA SER A 6 -5.44 -13.25 -5.88
C SER A 6 -4.94 -14.51 -6.64
N PHE A 7 -5.76 -15.52 -6.89
CA PHE A 7 -7.22 -15.50 -6.71
C PHE A 7 -7.56 -15.80 -5.23
N TYR A 8 -8.53 -15.12 -4.66
CA TYR A 8 -8.93 -15.25 -3.26
C TYR A 8 -9.73 -16.54 -3.03
N THR A 9 -9.03 -17.67 -3.09
CA THR A 9 -9.62 -18.99 -2.87
C THR A 9 -9.16 -19.51 -1.52
N PRO A 10 -9.98 -19.40 -0.46
CA PRO A 10 -9.64 -19.91 0.86
C PRO A 10 -9.60 -21.44 0.88
N GLU A 11 -8.98 -22.01 1.90
CA GLU A 11 -9.16 -23.43 2.21
C GLU A 11 -10.64 -23.71 2.47
N GLU A 12 -11.09 -24.96 2.15
CA GLU A 12 -12.49 -25.35 2.26
C GLU A 12 -13.10 -25.05 3.64
N LYS A 13 -12.36 -25.29 4.71
CA LYS A 13 -12.79 -24.99 6.10
C LYS A 13 -13.05 -23.51 6.38
N TYR A 14 -12.55 -22.60 5.54
CA TYR A 14 -12.74 -21.16 5.66
C TYR A 14 -13.59 -20.56 4.53
N ALA A 15 -14.07 -21.38 3.61
CA ALA A 15 -14.84 -20.92 2.45
C ALA A 15 -16.12 -20.16 2.84
N HIS A 16 -16.68 -20.47 4.00
CA HIS A 16 -17.93 -19.88 4.53
C HIS A 16 -17.76 -19.16 5.86
N ALA A 17 -16.52 -18.86 6.26
CA ALA A 17 -16.23 -18.27 7.57
C ALA A 17 -16.83 -16.86 7.77
N PHE A 18 -17.17 -16.16 6.70
CA PHE A 18 -17.65 -14.78 6.71
C PHE A 18 -18.99 -14.58 6.00
N ASP A 19 -19.73 -15.66 5.64
CA ASP A 19 -20.98 -15.56 4.87
C ASP A 19 -22.04 -14.65 5.52
N ASP A 20 -22.06 -14.59 6.85
CA ASP A 20 -22.99 -13.76 7.61
C ASP A 20 -22.47 -12.33 7.86
N VAL A 21 -21.26 -11.98 7.40
CA VAL A 21 -20.65 -10.68 7.64
C VAL A 21 -20.95 -9.75 6.47
N ARG A 22 -21.56 -8.59 6.76
CA ARG A 22 -21.77 -7.54 5.76
C ARG A 22 -20.49 -6.74 5.56
N VAL A 23 -20.16 -6.48 4.29
CA VAL A 23 -18.99 -5.68 3.90
C VAL A 23 -19.49 -4.44 3.14
N PRO A 24 -19.63 -3.29 3.83
CA PRO A 24 -19.97 -2.06 3.13
C PRO A 24 -18.80 -1.58 2.27
N TYR A 25 -19.10 -0.91 1.17
CA TYR A 25 -18.06 -0.17 0.45
C TYR A 25 -17.40 0.86 1.37
N PRO A 26 -16.09 1.08 1.25
CA PRO A 26 -15.39 2.19 1.92
C PRO A 26 -16.02 3.54 1.57
N ALA A 27 -15.98 4.50 2.51
CA ALA A 27 -16.55 5.84 2.29
C ALA A 27 -16.00 6.54 1.04
N SER A 28 -14.72 6.33 0.72
CA SER A 28 -14.06 6.91 -0.46
C SER A 28 -14.42 6.23 -1.79
N ALA A 29 -15.16 5.11 -1.80
CA ALA A 29 -15.42 4.34 -3.01
C ALA A 29 -16.15 5.15 -4.09
N PHE A 30 -17.12 5.98 -3.70
CA PHE A 30 -17.94 6.78 -4.60
C PHE A 30 -17.62 8.28 -4.58
N GLN A 31 -16.73 8.72 -3.69
CA GLN A 31 -16.34 10.14 -3.56
C GLN A 31 -15.18 10.47 -4.48
N LEU A 32 -15.47 10.58 -5.78
CA LEU A 32 -14.45 10.72 -6.82
C LEU A 32 -14.44 12.08 -7.52
N ASP A 33 -15.29 13.02 -7.14
CA ASP A 33 -15.46 14.29 -7.86
C ASP A 33 -14.20 15.18 -7.82
N ASP A 34 -13.51 15.19 -6.70
CA ASP A 34 -12.27 15.93 -6.48
C ASP A 34 -11.01 15.14 -6.80
N LYS A 35 -11.15 13.89 -7.28
CA LYS A 35 -10.01 13.02 -7.62
C LYS A 35 -9.50 13.28 -9.04
N PRO A 36 -8.21 12.98 -9.30
CA PRO A 36 -7.64 13.06 -10.65
C PRO A 36 -8.42 12.23 -11.67
N THR A 37 -8.46 12.71 -12.92
CA THR A 37 -9.22 12.07 -13.99
C THR A 37 -8.84 10.61 -14.23
N TRP A 38 -7.56 10.25 -14.02
CA TRP A 38 -7.10 8.88 -14.21
C TRP A 38 -7.80 7.88 -13.27
N ILE A 39 -8.14 8.28 -12.04
CA ILE A 39 -8.90 7.44 -11.10
C ILE A 39 -10.29 7.12 -11.68
N LYS A 40 -10.98 8.15 -12.22
CA LYS A 40 -12.28 7.96 -12.86
C LYS A 40 -12.20 7.08 -14.11
N GLN A 41 -11.15 7.21 -14.90
CA GLN A 41 -10.89 6.34 -16.06
C GLN A 41 -10.69 4.89 -15.64
N ARG A 42 -10.03 4.66 -14.51
CA ARG A 42 -9.74 3.33 -13.98
C ARG A 42 -11.01 2.55 -13.59
N LEU A 43 -12.11 3.20 -13.31
CA LEU A 43 -13.39 2.54 -13.00
C LEU A 43 -13.84 1.53 -14.07
N TYR A 44 -13.39 1.73 -15.31
CA TYR A 44 -13.76 0.89 -16.45
C TYR A 44 -12.70 -0.15 -16.81
N THR A 45 -11.57 -0.16 -16.10
CA THR A 45 -10.43 -1.04 -16.41
C THR A 45 -10.36 -2.26 -15.49
N TRP A 46 -11.08 -2.20 -14.38
CA TRP A 46 -11.05 -3.20 -13.34
C TRP A 46 -11.32 -4.64 -13.85
N HIS A 47 -12.29 -4.79 -14.76
CA HIS A 47 -12.65 -6.08 -15.33
C HIS A 47 -11.49 -6.78 -16.05
N GLY A 48 -10.50 -6.02 -16.50
CA GLY A 48 -9.32 -6.56 -17.12
C GLY A 48 -8.40 -7.28 -16.14
N ILE A 49 -8.37 -6.84 -14.89
CA ILE A 49 -7.52 -7.42 -13.84
C ILE A 49 -8.26 -8.51 -13.07
N TYR A 50 -9.48 -8.22 -12.62
CA TYR A 50 -10.25 -9.07 -11.72
C TYR A 50 -11.54 -9.62 -12.35
N GLY A 51 -11.96 -9.12 -13.51
CA GLY A 51 -13.19 -9.49 -14.18
C GLY A 51 -13.43 -10.97 -14.41
N PRO A 52 -12.39 -11.79 -14.66
CA PRO A 52 -12.55 -13.24 -14.70
C PRO A 52 -13.04 -13.86 -13.39
N LEU A 53 -12.91 -13.15 -12.27
CA LEU A 53 -13.31 -13.60 -10.94
C LEU A 53 -14.71 -13.18 -10.54
N PHE A 54 -15.29 -12.15 -11.22
CA PHE A 54 -16.52 -11.50 -10.81
C PHE A 54 -17.44 -11.20 -11.99
N GLU A 55 -18.74 -11.20 -11.73
CA GLU A 55 -19.77 -10.99 -12.76
C GLU A 55 -19.98 -9.53 -13.14
N TRP A 56 -19.67 -8.57 -12.25
CA TRP A 56 -19.80 -7.12 -12.54
C TRP A 56 -18.63 -6.58 -13.36
N ARG A 57 -18.63 -6.85 -14.63
CA ARG A 57 -17.47 -6.64 -15.52
C ARG A 57 -17.40 -5.29 -16.22
N LYS A 58 -18.37 -4.40 -16.01
CA LYS A 58 -18.48 -3.16 -16.80
C LYS A 58 -18.02 -1.91 -16.07
N LYS A 59 -18.15 -1.87 -14.75
CA LYS A 59 -17.83 -0.70 -13.92
C LYS A 59 -17.58 -1.16 -12.48
N PHE A 60 -16.64 -0.55 -11.83
CA PHE A 60 -16.40 -0.67 -10.40
C PHE A 60 -16.05 0.71 -9.83
N PRO A 61 -16.53 1.16 -8.68
CA PRO A 61 -17.53 0.48 -7.84
C PRO A 61 -18.94 0.56 -8.43
N ASP A 62 -19.82 -0.31 -7.97
CA ASP A 62 -21.20 -0.41 -8.41
C ASP A 62 -22.09 -0.73 -7.19
N ASP A 63 -23.11 0.07 -6.94
CA ASP A 63 -24.01 -0.02 -5.78
C ASP A 63 -25.26 -0.88 -6.02
N ARG A 64 -25.39 -1.50 -7.19
CA ARG A 64 -26.48 -2.45 -7.46
C ARG A 64 -26.36 -3.66 -6.55
N PRO A 65 -27.48 -4.23 -6.08
CA PRO A 65 -27.48 -5.35 -5.11
C PRO A 65 -26.61 -6.54 -5.52
N GLU A 66 -26.58 -6.89 -6.81
CA GLU A 66 -25.78 -7.98 -7.34
C GLU A 66 -24.29 -7.68 -7.25
N ALA A 67 -23.90 -6.45 -7.60
CA ALA A 67 -22.51 -6.02 -7.55
C ALA A 67 -21.99 -5.91 -6.11
N VAL A 68 -22.84 -5.46 -5.17
CA VAL A 68 -22.51 -5.44 -3.74
C VAL A 68 -22.25 -6.87 -3.24
N LYS A 69 -23.07 -7.85 -3.60
CA LYS A 69 -22.87 -9.25 -3.24
C LYS A 69 -21.56 -9.82 -3.80
N ASP A 70 -21.22 -9.48 -5.03
CA ASP A 70 -19.96 -9.91 -5.63
C ASP A 70 -18.76 -9.26 -4.93
N PHE A 71 -18.89 -7.98 -4.53
CA PHE A 71 -17.87 -7.30 -3.74
C PHE A 71 -17.69 -7.97 -2.36
N GLU A 72 -18.79 -8.24 -1.64
CA GLU A 72 -18.74 -8.98 -0.38
C GLU A 72 -18.06 -10.34 -0.56
N LYS A 73 -18.43 -11.10 -1.59
CA LYS A 73 -17.81 -12.40 -1.89
C LYS A 73 -16.30 -12.29 -2.14
N MET A 74 -15.86 -11.23 -2.83
CA MET A 74 -14.43 -10.97 -3.04
C MET A 74 -13.71 -10.76 -1.70
N VAL A 75 -14.24 -9.90 -0.84
CA VAL A 75 -13.64 -9.58 0.45
C VAL A 75 -13.67 -10.79 1.38
N HIS A 76 -14.77 -11.55 1.44
CA HIS A 76 -14.87 -12.79 2.20
C HIS A 76 -13.83 -13.82 1.76
N GLY A 77 -13.64 -13.97 0.45
CA GLY A 77 -12.60 -14.83 -0.10
C GLY A 77 -11.21 -14.41 0.35
N TYR A 78 -10.92 -13.10 0.28
CA TYR A 78 -9.66 -12.55 0.76
C TYR A 78 -9.45 -12.82 2.26
N TRP A 79 -10.43 -12.52 3.10
CA TRP A 79 -10.35 -12.78 4.55
C TRP A 79 -10.19 -14.26 4.87
N GLY A 80 -10.90 -15.14 4.16
CA GLY A 80 -10.73 -16.59 4.29
C GLY A 80 -9.32 -17.07 3.95
N THR A 81 -8.67 -16.45 2.95
CA THR A 81 -7.25 -16.75 2.65
C THR A 81 -6.31 -16.25 3.75
N VAL A 82 -6.64 -15.15 4.44
CA VAL A 82 -5.86 -14.65 5.60
C VAL A 82 -5.93 -15.65 6.77
N LEU A 83 -7.09 -16.27 7.02
CA LEU A 83 -7.19 -17.35 8.03
C LEU A 83 -6.28 -18.54 7.71
N SER A 84 -6.12 -18.89 6.44
CA SER A 84 -5.18 -19.95 6.03
C SER A 84 -3.71 -19.55 6.26
N VAL A 85 -3.39 -18.25 6.18
CA VAL A 85 -2.06 -17.74 6.54
C VAL A 85 -1.84 -17.82 8.05
N ASP A 86 -2.86 -17.50 8.86
CA ASP A 86 -2.80 -17.60 10.32
C ASP A 86 -2.51 -19.04 10.77
N ASP A 87 -3.17 -20.04 10.22
CA ASP A 87 -2.84 -21.45 10.45
C ASP A 87 -1.38 -21.80 10.12
N SER A 88 -0.85 -21.21 9.07
CA SER A 88 0.54 -21.46 8.68
C SER A 88 1.52 -20.87 9.69
N VAL A 89 1.20 -19.69 10.22
CA VAL A 89 1.98 -19.05 11.31
C VAL A 89 1.88 -19.89 12.58
N ALA A 90 0.68 -20.39 12.93
CA ALA A 90 0.47 -21.25 14.08
C ALA A 90 1.31 -22.54 13.99
N ARG A 91 1.30 -23.24 12.84
CA ARG A 91 2.11 -24.44 12.62
C ARG A 91 3.60 -24.17 12.75
N LEU A 92 4.08 -23.08 12.16
CA LEU A 92 5.49 -22.68 12.27
C LEU A 92 5.88 -22.41 13.72
N ARG A 93 5.05 -21.68 14.45
CA ARG A 93 5.28 -21.37 15.85
C ARG A 93 5.33 -22.65 16.71
N SER A 94 4.38 -23.57 16.55
CA SER A 94 4.35 -24.85 17.28
C SER A 94 5.61 -25.68 17.01
N TRP A 95 6.04 -25.75 15.75
CA TRP A 95 7.28 -26.46 15.40
C TRP A 95 8.52 -25.83 16.06
N LEU A 96 8.61 -24.49 16.12
CA LEU A 96 9.72 -23.81 16.80
C LEU A 96 9.69 -24.03 18.32
N GLU A 97 8.51 -24.13 18.93
CA GLU A 97 8.34 -24.47 20.35
C GLU A 97 8.80 -25.92 20.64
N GLU A 98 8.30 -26.88 19.87
CA GLU A 98 8.66 -28.31 19.99
C GLU A 98 10.16 -28.55 19.83
N THR A 99 10.79 -27.82 18.89
CA THR A 99 12.24 -27.91 18.65
C THR A 99 13.07 -27.03 19.55
N ARG A 100 12.46 -26.30 20.49
CA ARG A 100 13.11 -25.34 21.41
C ARG A 100 13.90 -24.23 20.73
N GLN A 101 13.46 -23.83 19.56
CA GLN A 101 14.10 -22.77 18.75
C GLN A 101 13.37 -21.43 18.84
N LEU A 102 12.15 -21.39 19.38
CA LEU A 102 11.28 -20.22 19.33
C LEU A 102 11.92 -18.97 19.95
N ASP A 103 12.65 -19.09 21.05
CA ASP A 103 13.26 -17.95 21.73
C ASP A 103 14.58 -17.49 21.10
N ASN A 104 15.15 -18.32 20.23
CA ASN A 104 16.31 -17.97 19.43
C ASN A 104 15.96 -17.66 17.96
N THR A 105 14.68 -17.42 17.67
CA THR A 105 14.18 -17.10 16.34
C THR A 105 13.48 -15.76 16.32
N ILE A 106 13.85 -14.91 15.37
CA ILE A 106 13.13 -13.69 15.05
C ILE A 106 11.97 -14.04 14.12
N LEU A 107 10.74 -13.96 14.60
CA LEU A 107 9.54 -14.12 13.77
C LEU A 107 9.07 -12.75 13.30
N VAL A 108 8.91 -12.60 12.00
CA VAL A 108 8.38 -11.40 11.38
C VAL A 108 7.15 -11.75 10.55
N PHE A 109 6.04 -11.12 10.85
CA PHE A 109 4.84 -11.14 10.02
C PHE A 109 4.66 -9.74 9.41
N MET A 110 4.64 -9.68 8.09
CA MET A 110 4.40 -8.43 7.35
C MET A 110 3.80 -8.71 5.98
N GLY A 111 3.11 -7.69 5.41
CA GLY A 111 2.79 -7.68 3.98
C GLY A 111 3.95 -7.12 3.15
N ASP A 112 3.98 -7.43 1.85
CA ASP A 112 4.90 -6.82 0.88
C ASP A 112 4.38 -5.48 0.37
N ASN A 113 3.07 -5.35 0.26
CA ASN A 113 2.30 -4.15 -0.08
C ASN A 113 0.90 -4.23 0.51
N GLY A 114 0.20 -3.10 0.51
CA GLY A 114 -1.22 -3.05 0.85
C GLY A 114 -2.13 -3.47 -0.31
N LEU A 115 -3.43 -3.37 -0.11
CA LEU A 115 -4.45 -3.67 -1.11
C LEU A 115 -5.61 -2.69 -0.96
N LEU A 116 -6.04 -2.11 -2.07
CA LEU A 116 -7.30 -1.37 -2.17
C LEU A 116 -8.42 -2.39 -2.36
N GLU A 117 -9.42 -2.30 -1.52
CA GLU A 117 -10.63 -3.15 -1.56
C GLU A 117 -11.88 -2.28 -1.67
N GLY A 118 -11.89 -1.40 -2.65
CA GLY A 118 -12.98 -0.46 -2.91
C GLY A 118 -12.63 1.00 -2.63
N GLU A 119 -11.61 1.27 -1.84
CA GLU A 119 -11.18 2.64 -1.56
C GLU A 119 -10.85 3.37 -2.86
N HIS A 120 -11.28 4.63 -2.95
CA HIS A 120 -11.13 5.48 -4.14
C HIS A 120 -11.72 4.87 -5.42
N GLY A 121 -12.70 3.96 -5.29
CA GLY A 121 -13.27 3.23 -6.41
C GLY A 121 -12.28 2.27 -7.07
N MET A 122 -11.32 1.76 -6.35
CA MET A 122 -10.28 0.89 -6.90
C MET A 122 -10.20 -0.44 -6.17
N VAL A 123 -9.75 -1.44 -6.90
CA VAL A 123 -9.22 -2.71 -6.35
C VAL A 123 -7.81 -2.85 -6.89
N ASP A 124 -6.89 -3.44 -6.15
CA ASP A 124 -5.48 -3.58 -6.50
C ASP A 124 -4.57 -2.69 -5.63
N LYS A 125 -3.43 -2.33 -6.12
CA LYS A 125 -2.33 -1.60 -5.47
C LYS A 125 -1.70 -0.63 -6.46
N ARG A 126 -0.44 -0.23 -6.26
CA ARG A 126 0.35 0.65 -7.14
C ARG A 126 0.00 2.13 -7.03
N THR A 127 -0.76 2.54 -6.04
CA THR A 127 -1.10 3.94 -5.78
C THR A 127 -0.43 4.43 -4.49
N ALA A 128 -0.42 5.74 -4.25
CA ALA A 128 0.13 6.30 -3.03
C ALA A 128 -0.91 6.44 -1.89
N HIS A 129 -2.11 5.90 -2.05
CA HIS A 129 -3.15 5.93 -1.02
C HIS A 129 -2.83 4.94 0.12
N GLU A 130 -3.26 5.27 1.35
CA GLU A 130 -2.93 4.48 2.55
C GLU A 130 -3.22 2.98 2.39
N PRO A 131 -4.39 2.54 1.87
CA PRO A 131 -4.66 1.11 1.74
C PRO A 131 -3.67 0.37 0.82
N SER A 132 -3.10 1.05 -0.18
CA SER A 132 -2.08 0.47 -1.07
C SER A 132 -0.69 0.41 -0.43
N LEU A 133 -0.39 1.27 0.56
CA LEU A 133 0.95 1.45 1.13
C LEU A 133 1.07 0.86 2.53
N ARG A 134 0.02 1.00 3.36
CA ARG A 134 0.06 0.59 4.75
C ARG A 134 -0.09 -0.91 4.87
N ILE A 135 0.88 -1.53 5.54
CA ILE A 135 0.94 -2.98 5.76
C ILE A 135 1.06 -3.28 7.25
N PRO A 136 0.62 -4.46 7.71
CA PRO A 136 0.94 -4.93 9.05
C PRO A 136 2.44 -5.20 9.17
N LEU A 137 3.02 -4.92 10.33
CA LEU A 137 4.35 -5.36 10.74
C LEU A 137 4.30 -5.80 12.19
N VAL A 138 4.45 -7.09 12.42
CA VAL A 138 4.51 -7.69 13.76
C VAL A 138 5.82 -8.45 13.90
N VAL A 139 6.55 -8.18 14.98
CA VAL A 139 7.84 -8.84 15.25
C VAL A 139 7.79 -9.51 16.61
N ARG A 140 8.12 -10.79 16.66
CA ARG A 140 8.36 -11.51 17.89
C ARG A 140 9.86 -11.84 18.00
N TYR A 141 10.48 -11.30 19.02
CA TYR A 141 11.83 -11.67 19.45
C TYR A 141 12.02 -11.29 20.93
N PRO A 142 12.35 -12.23 21.84
CA PRO A 142 12.40 -11.97 23.28
C PRO A 142 13.29 -10.79 23.66
N ALA A 143 14.42 -10.58 22.96
CA ALA A 143 15.34 -9.49 23.24
C ALA A 143 14.77 -8.09 22.97
N LEU A 144 13.64 -7.99 22.29
CA LEU A 144 12.91 -6.72 22.06
C LEU A 144 11.89 -6.43 23.17
N GLY A 145 11.60 -7.40 24.04
CA GLY A 145 10.49 -7.36 25.00
C GLY A 145 9.16 -7.73 24.35
N SER A 146 8.05 -7.53 25.07
CA SER A 146 6.70 -7.87 24.62
C SER A 146 5.73 -6.73 24.83
N GLY A 147 4.56 -6.77 24.14
CA GLY A 147 3.46 -5.84 24.30
C GLY A 147 3.76 -4.40 23.88
N LYS A 148 4.79 -4.18 23.08
CA LYS A 148 5.15 -2.84 22.58
C LYS A 148 4.40 -2.53 21.30
N VAL A 149 3.88 -1.31 21.22
CA VAL A 149 3.34 -0.71 20.01
C VAL A 149 4.23 0.47 19.64
N VAL A 150 4.63 0.53 18.38
CA VAL A 150 5.44 1.62 17.80
C VAL A 150 4.54 2.35 16.81
N GLU A 151 4.24 3.61 17.10
CA GLU A 151 3.37 4.44 16.27
C GLU A 151 4.12 5.14 15.13
N GLN A 152 5.44 5.25 15.26
CA GLN A 152 6.30 5.84 14.23
C GLN A 152 6.31 4.96 12.96
N GLN A 153 6.41 5.62 11.83
CA GLN A 153 6.35 4.96 10.52
C GLN A 153 7.63 4.18 10.23
N ALA A 154 7.56 2.84 10.28
CA ALA A 154 8.60 1.95 9.77
C ALA A 154 8.31 1.61 8.30
N LEU A 155 9.35 1.47 7.50
CA LEU A 155 9.26 1.17 6.07
C LEU A 155 9.79 -0.23 5.78
N THR A 156 9.38 -0.83 4.68
CA THR A 156 9.90 -2.14 4.24
C THR A 156 11.42 -2.13 4.04
N VAL A 157 12.00 -1.01 3.63
CA VAL A 157 13.45 -0.84 3.50
C VAL A 157 14.20 -0.89 4.83
N ASP A 158 13.50 -0.71 5.96
CA ASP A 158 14.08 -0.77 7.31
C ASP A 158 14.25 -2.21 7.81
N MET A 159 13.64 -3.18 7.14
CA MET A 159 13.69 -4.58 7.59
C MET A 159 15.10 -5.16 7.55
N ALA A 160 15.82 -4.97 6.45
CA ALA A 160 17.16 -5.51 6.30
C ALA A 160 18.14 -4.95 7.35
N PRO A 161 18.29 -3.62 7.54
CA PRO A 161 19.17 -3.10 8.58
C PRO A 161 18.75 -3.52 10.00
N SER A 162 17.45 -3.65 10.28
CA SER A 162 16.96 -4.07 11.58
C SER A 162 17.29 -5.54 11.89
N LEU A 163 17.05 -6.42 10.92
CA LEU A 163 17.37 -7.84 11.07
C LEU A 163 18.87 -8.08 11.20
N LEU A 164 19.70 -7.38 10.43
CA LEU A 164 21.16 -7.48 10.56
C LEU A 164 21.63 -7.04 11.95
N GLU A 165 21.08 -5.94 12.49
CA GLU A 165 21.40 -5.50 13.85
C GLU A 165 20.99 -6.54 14.90
N LEU A 166 19.77 -7.09 14.81
CA LEU A 166 19.29 -8.12 15.73
C LEU A 166 20.11 -9.40 15.68
N CYS A 167 20.65 -9.73 14.52
CA CYS A 167 21.53 -10.89 14.32
C CYS A 167 23.01 -10.59 14.61
N SER A 168 23.36 -9.38 15.04
CA SER A 168 24.76 -8.94 15.20
C SER A 168 25.61 -9.13 13.93
N ALA A 169 24.97 -9.00 12.77
CA ALA A 169 25.61 -9.10 11.46
C ALA A 169 26.12 -7.73 10.97
N PRO A 170 27.09 -7.69 10.05
CA PRO A 170 27.59 -6.45 9.49
C PRO A 170 26.47 -5.62 8.82
N ALA A 171 26.51 -4.31 9.05
CA ALA A 171 25.56 -3.37 8.43
C ALA A 171 25.71 -3.35 6.90
N LEU A 172 24.62 -3.02 6.20
CA LEU A 172 24.65 -2.79 4.76
C LEU A 172 25.48 -1.53 4.44
N PRO A 173 26.41 -1.59 3.48
CA PRO A 173 27.29 -0.45 3.16
C PRO A 173 26.52 0.73 2.55
N LYS A 174 25.37 0.48 1.91
CA LYS A 174 24.49 1.50 1.33
C LYS A 174 23.05 1.07 1.58
N SER A 175 22.36 1.73 2.48
CA SER A 175 20.96 1.47 2.79
C SER A 175 20.21 2.78 2.90
N HIS A 176 19.04 2.87 2.28
CA HIS A 176 18.09 3.96 2.53
C HIS A 176 17.25 3.69 3.78
N GLY A 177 17.20 2.44 4.24
CA GLY A 177 16.51 2.04 5.47
C GLY A 177 17.34 2.33 6.71
N GLN A 178 16.64 2.45 7.84
CA GLN A 178 17.19 2.64 9.18
C GLN A 178 16.77 1.47 10.07
N SER A 179 17.63 1.05 10.99
CA SER A 179 17.24 0.03 11.97
C SER A 179 16.24 0.62 12.97
N TRP A 180 15.09 -0.03 13.12
CA TRP A 180 14.08 0.32 14.11
C TRP A 180 14.35 -0.29 15.50
N VAL A 181 15.45 -1.02 15.69
CA VAL A 181 15.75 -1.68 16.97
C VAL A 181 15.87 -0.70 18.13
N LYS A 182 16.57 0.42 17.93
CA LYS A 182 16.65 1.50 18.92
C LYS A 182 15.29 2.09 19.23
N LEU A 183 14.48 2.33 18.17
CA LEU A 183 13.14 2.87 18.29
C LEU A 183 12.26 1.98 19.19
N VAL A 184 12.27 0.67 18.96
CA VAL A 184 11.49 -0.31 19.75
C VAL A 184 11.98 -0.41 21.18
N LYS A 185 13.30 -0.35 21.41
CA LYS A 185 13.89 -0.52 22.77
C LYS A 185 13.68 0.70 23.64
N ASN A 186 14.00 1.88 23.13
CA ASN A 186 14.18 3.10 23.93
C ASN A 186 13.44 4.31 23.40
N GLY A 187 12.76 4.21 22.26
CA GLY A 187 12.34 5.34 21.47
C GLY A 187 13.50 6.00 20.72
N ASP A 188 13.21 6.69 19.65
CA ASP A 188 14.21 7.44 18.89
C ASP A 188 13.64 8.81 18.45
N PRO A 189 13.98 9.90 19.13
CA PRO A 189 13.50 11.24 18.77
C PRO A 189 14.03 11.73 17.43
N ALA A 190 15.07 11.10 16.88
CA ALA A 190 15.61 11.39 15.56
C ALA A 190 15.00 10.50 14.46
N TRP A 191 14.00 9.68 14.81
CA TRP A 191 13.32 8.86 13.81
C TRP A 191 12.63 9.73 12.76
N ARG A 192 12.55 9.21 11.53
CA ARG A 192 11.94 9.96 10.43
C ARG A 192 10.49 10.35 10.72
N THR A 193 10.12 11.53 10.26
CA THR A 193 8.74 12.04 10.28
C THR A 193 8.16 12.20 8.87
N SER A 194 8.98 11.89 7.85
CA SER A 194 8.59 11.95 6.44
C SER A 194 9.33 10.89 5.63
N TRP A 195 8.69 10.44 4.55
CA TRP A 195 9.26 9.54 3.55
C TRP A 195 8.54 9.73 2.22
N PHE A 196 9.14 9.25 1.13
CA PHE A 196 8.50 9.34 -0.16
C PHE A 196 8.26 7.98 -0.78
N TYR A 197 7.24 7.92 -1.61
CA TYR A 197 6.89 6.76 -2.44
C TYR A 197 7.03 7.13 -3.90
N HIS A 198 7.54 6.19 -4.69
CA HIS A 198 7.50 6.30 -6.13
C HIS A 198 6.97 5.03 -6.78
N TYR A 199 6.23 5.21 -7.86
CA TYR A 199 5.81 4.17 -8.78
C TYR A 199 6.00 4.67 -10.20
N ASN A 200 6.50 3.80 -11.08
CA ASN A 200 6.68 4.09 -12.48
C ASN A 200 5.60 3.39 -13.30
N TYR A 201 5.00 4.11 -14.24
CA TYR A 201 4.01 3.58 -15.16
C TYR A 201 4.47 2.27 -15.81
N GLU A 202 3.62 1.27 -15.83
CA GLU A 202 3.87 -0.04 -16.41
C GLU A 202 3.00 -0.25 -17.65
N LYS A 203 3.62 -0.43 -18.83
CA LYS A 203 2.88 -0.64 -20.09
C LYS A 203 2.01 -1.91 -20.08
N GLN A 204 2.43 -2.94 -19.34
CA GLN A 204 1.67 -4.18 -19.15
C GLN A 204 0.53 -4.04 -18.13
N PHE A 205 0.55 -2.98 -17.30
CA PHE A 205 -0.49 -2.63 -16.34
C PHE A 205 -0.84 -1.15 -16.44
N PRO A 206 -1.43 -0.70 -17.56
CA PRO A 206 -1.59 0.71 -17.90
C PRO A 206 -2.76 1.35 -17.12
N TYR A 207 -2.79 1.18 -15.82
CA TYR A 207 -3.92 1.60 -14.97
C TYR A 207 -3.53 2.63 -13.91
N THR A 208 -2.25 2.82 -13.68
CA THR A 208 -1.72 3.79 -12.70
C THR A 208 -0.64 4.62 -13.37
N PRO A 209 -0.71 5.96 -13.31
CA PRO A 209 0.31 6.85 -13.85
C PRO A 209 1.65 6.73 -13.11
N ASN A 210 2.67 7.45 -13.56
CA ASN A 210 3.83 7.69 -12.71
C ASN A 210 3.39 8.41 -11.43
N VAL A 211 3.89 7.98 -10.28
CA VAL A 211 3.57 8.55 -8.96
C VAL A 211 4.85 8.99 -8.26
N ARG A 212 4.83 10.18 -7.68
CA ARG A 212 5.79 10.65 -6.69
C ARG A 212 5.00 11.23 -5.53
N ALA A 213 5.10 10.64 -4.36
CA ALA A 213 4.32 11.05 -3.21
C ALA A 213 5.16 11.22 -1.96
N LEU A 214 4.80 12.20 -1.15
CA LEU A 214 5.33 12.44 0.18
C LEU A 214 4.31 12.03 1.23
N ARG A 215 4.74 11.32 2.24
CA ARG A 215 3.99 11.00 3.45
C ARG A 215 4.72 11.58 4.67
N THR A 216 4.04 12.42 5.44
CA THR A 216 4.48 12.89 6.75
C THR A 216 3.57 12.27 7.83
N ASP A 217 3.77 12.60 9.11
CA ASP A 217 2.85 12.12 10.17
C ASP A 217 1.41 12.63 10.01
N ARG A 218 1.23 13.75 9.32
CA ARG A 218 -0.09 14.35 9.08
C ARG A 218 -0.50 14.37 7.62
N TRP A 219 0.41 14.77 6.73
CA TRP A 219 0.07 15.10 5.35
C TRP A 219 0.49 14.01 4.38
N LYS A 220 -0.32 13.84 3.34
CA LYS A 220 0.06 13.13 2.13
C LYS A 220 -0.09 14.05 0.93
N TYR A 221 1.00 14.21 0.17
CA TYR A 221 1.02 14.94 -1.09
C TYR A 221 1.39 13.98 -2.22
N ILE A 222 0.60 13.96 -3.29
CA ILE A 222 0.79 13.05 -4.43
C ILE A 222 0.86 13.89 -5.71
N ARG A 223 1.87 13.64 -6.53
CA ARG A 223 1.98 14.21 -7.88
C ARG A 223 2.15 13.10 -8.92
N TYR A 224 1.83 13.43 -10.18
CA TYR A 224 1.75 12.51 -11.30
C TYR A 224 2.60 12.97 -12.49
N PRO A 225 3.94 12.81 -12.45
CA PRO A 225 4.83 13.25 -13.52
C PRO A 225 4.53 12.53 -14.83
N HIS A 226 4.58 13.26 -15.96
CA HIS A 226 4.31 12.66 -17.27
C HIS A 226 5.46 11.73 -17.73
N GLY A 227 6.70 12.04 -17.37
CA GLY A 227 7.87 11.22 -17.72
C GLY A 227 8.68 11.73 -18.92
N ASP A 228 8.25 12.83 -19.55
CA ASP A 228 8.93 13.47 -20.69
C ASP A 228 9.52 14.85 -20.36
N GLY A 229 9.54 15.21 -19.07
CA GLY A 229 10.00 16.53 -18.62
C GLY A 229 8.97 17.64 -18.73
N THR A 230 7.78 17.37 -19.26
CA THR A 230 6.66 18.32 -19.27
C THR A 230 6.00 18.39 -17.87
N PRO A 231 5.11 19.38 -17.63
CA PRO A 231 4.33 19.44 -16.39
C PRO A 231 3.57 18.14 -16.09
N ASP A 232 3.24 17.93 -14.83
CA ASP A 232 2.48 16.77 -14.36
C ASP A 232 1.20 16.58 -15.19
N LYS A 233 0.96 15.34 -15.63
CA LYS A 233 -0.14 14.99 -16.53
C LYS A 233 -1.50 15.09 -15.85
N HIS A 234 -1.54 14.81 -14.56
CA HIS A 234 -2.76 14.81 -13.77
C HIS A 234 -2.66 15.78 -12.59
N PRO A 235 -3.81 16.35 -12.13
CA PRO A 235 -3.83 17.15 -10.92
C PRO A 235 -3.25 16.37 -9.73
N SER A 236 -2.48 17.07 -8.91
CA SER A 236 -1.95 16.53 -7.65
C SER A 236 -3.06 16.29 -6.62
N GLU A 237 -2.73 15.55 -5.57
CA GLU A 237 -3.62 15.34 -4.43
C GLU A 237 -2.94 15.77 -3.13
N LEU A 238 -3.75 16.26 -2.19
CA LEU A 238 -3.34 16.58 -0.82
C LEU A 238 -4.37 16.05 0.17
N TYR A 239 -3.91 15.31 1.18
CA TYR A 239 -4.77 14.77 2.25
C TYR A 239 -4.22 15.11 3.63
N ASP A 240 -5.12 15.47 4.56
CA ASP A 240 -4.83 15.60 5.99
C ASP A 240 -5.21 14.27 6.68
N LEU A 241 -4.27 13.38 6.85
CA LEU A 241 -4.53 12.03 7.37
C LEU A 241 -4.89 11.99 8.86
N GLN A 242 -4.70 13.09 9.60
CA GLN A 242 -5.19 13.19 10.97
C GLN A 242 -6.67 13.51 11.02
N ALA A 243 -7.15 14.34 10.10
CA ALA A 243 -8.57 14.73 10.00
C ALA A 243 -9.38 13.79 9.11
N ASP A 244 -8.75 13.22 8.10
CA ASP A 244 -9.34 12.37 7.06
C ASP A 244 -8.43 11.16 6.76
N PRO A 245 -8.35 10.17 7.66
CA PRO A 245 -7.53 8.98 7.46
C PRO A 245 -7.98 8.11 6.28
N GLY A 246 -9.22 8.29 5.80
CA GLY A 246 -9.77 7.61 4.63
C GLY A 246 -9.47 8.30 3.30
N GLU A 247 -8.75 9.43 3.31
CA GLU A 247 -8.37 10.18 2.10
C GLU A 247 -9.58 10.52 1.22
N THR A 248 -10.71 10.84 1.86
CA THR A 248 -12.00 11.04 1.17
C THR A 248 -12.04 12.38 0.44
N LYS A 249 -11.36 13.41 0.96
CA LYS A 249 -11.37 14.77 0.42
C LYS A 249 -10.01 15.23 -0.05
N ASN A 250 -9.86 15.51 -1.34
CA ASN A 250 -8.65 16.10 -1.89
C ASN A 250 -8.60 17.61 -1.61
N LEU A 251 -7.62 18.06 -0.82
CA LEU A 251 -7.44 19.44 -0.38
C LEU A 251 -6.51 20.27 -1.27
N ILE A 252 -6.05 19.75 -2.40
CA ILE A 252 -5.02 20.40 -3.24
C ILE A 252 -5.46 21.77 -3.75
N GLN A 253 -6.74 22.00 -3.91
CA GLN A 253 -7.31 23.25 -4.41
C GLN A 253 -7.65 24.26 -3.30
N ASP A 254 -7.45 23.92 -2.01
CA ASP A 254 -7.74 24.86 -0.92
C ASP A 254 -6.66 25.96 -0.88
N PRO A 255 -7.01 27.23 -1.16
CA PRO A 255 -6.05 28.32 -1.17
C PRO A 255 -5.39 28.58 0.19
N LYS A 256 -6.03 28.18 1.30
CA LYS A 256 -5.49 28.28 2.65
C LYS A 256 -4.29 27.34 2.86
N LEU A 257 -4.20 26.29 2.08
CA LEU A 257 -3.15 25.26 2.15
C LEU A 257 -2.02 25.47 1.13
N ALA A 258 -2.04 26.54 0.34
CA ALA A 258 -1.01 26.82 -0.67
C ALA A 258 0.42 26.81 -0.09
N ARG A 259 0.61 27.36 1.10
CA ARG A 259 1.90 27.33 1.80
C ARG A 259 2.30 25.90 2.17
N THR A 260 1.39 25.13 2.76
CA THR A 260 1.61 23.71 3.12
C THR A 260 1.99 22.89 1.89
N VAL A 261 1.26 23.06 0.78
CA VAL A 261 1.59 22.39 -0.50
C VAL A 261 3.01 22.69 -0.94
N ASN A 262 3.46 23.95 -0.86
CA ASN A 262 4.81 24.33 -1.25
C ASN A 262 5.87 23.72 -0.32
N GLU A 263 5.63 23.70 0.98
CA GLU A 263 6.53 23.07 1.97
C GLU A 263 6.67 21.56 1.69
N LEU A 264 5.56 20.87 1.39
CA LEU A 264 5.56 19.44 1.06
C LEU A 264 6.27 19.14 -0.28
N LYS A 265 6.14 20.01 -1.28
CA LYS A 265 6.90 19.90 -2.54
C LYS A 265 8.41 19.99 -2.32
N VAL A 266 8.85 20.94 -1.47
CA VAL A 266 10.26 21.12 -1.13
C VAL A 266 10.78 19.89 -0.37
N GLU A 267 10.02 19.38 0.60
CA GLU A 267 10.42 18.19 1.36
C GLU A 267 10.49 16.94 0.46
N LEU A 268 9.53 16.74 -0.45
CA LEU A 268 9.57 15.66 -1.42
C LEU A 268 10.85 15.72 -2.27
N ALA A 269 11.17 16.90 -2.82
CA ALA A 269 12.38 17.09 -3.64
C ALA A 269 13.65 16.80 -2.84
N LYS A 270 13.71 17.25 -1.59
CA LYS A 270 14.83 16.99 -0.67
C LYS A 270 15.03 15.51 -0.40
N LEU A 271 13.95 14.77 -0.10
CA LEU A 271 14.02 13.31 0.16
C LEU A 271 14.43 12.54 -1.10
N MET A 272 13.90 12.90 -2.26
CA MET A 272 14.29 12.31 -3.53
C MET A 272 15.78 12.53 -3.80
N LEU A 273 16.27 13.76 -3.64
CA LEU A 273 17.69 14.07 -3.83
C LEU A 273 18.58 13.29 -2.86
N ALA A 274 18.18 13.19 -1.58
CA ALA A 274 18.93 12.46 -0.57
C ALA A 274 19.07 10.95 -0.89
N THR A 275 18.18 10.39 -1.71
CA THR A 275 18.24 9.00 -2.18
C THR A 275 18.82 8.85 -3.60
N GLY A 276 19.37 9.91 -4.16
CA GLY A 276 20.00 9.91 -5.49
C GLY A 276 19.03 10.13 -6.65
N LEU A 277 17.80 10.56 -6.37
CA LEU A 277 16.81 10.92 -7.38
C LEU A 277 16.65 12.43 -7.43
N ASP A 278 17.13 13.06 -8.47
CA ASP A 278 16.85 14.46 -8.80
C ASP A 278 16.05 14.55 -10.10
N THR A 279 15.69 15.74 -10.54
CA THR A 279 14.91 15.97 -11.77
C THR A 279 15.62 15.50 -13.04
N GLN A 280 16.95 15.30 -13.00
CA GLN A 280 17.75 14.83 -14.14
C GLN A 280 17.93 13.31 -14.11
N THR A 281 18.02 12.74 -12.90
CA THR A 281 18.28 11.32 -12.68
C THR A 281 17.01 10.49 -12.46
N ASP A 282 15.87 11.13 -12.16
CA ASP A 282 14.56 10.48 -12.01
C ASP A 282 13.99 10.09 -13.39
N LYS A 283 14.62 9.07 -14.00
CA LYS A 283 14.15 8.52 -15.27
C LYS A 283 12.94 7.64 -15.03
N MET A 284 11.84 7.97 -15.70
CA MET A 284 10.60 7.22 -15.65
C MET A 284 10.05 7.00 -17.05
N PRO A 285 9.24 5.95 -17.29
CA PRO A 285 8.56 5.76 -18.56
C PRO A 285 7.58 6.90 -18.82
N LEU A 286 7.31 7.14 -20.13
CA LEU A 286 6.24 8.04 -20.52
C LEU A 286 4.91 7.44 -20.05
N ASP A 287 4.12 8.25 -19.34
CA ASP A 287 2.75 7.90 -18.98
C ASP A 287 1.83 8.04 -20.21
N GLU A 288 1.53 6.92 -20.85
CA GLU A 288 0.63 6.87 -22.01
C GLU A 288 -0.86 6.98 -21.62
N GLY A 289 -1.18 7.07 -20.34
CA GLY A 289 -2.55 7.14 -19.81
C GLY A 289 -3.13 5.79 -19.43
N VAL A 290 -4.27 5.85 -18.75
CA VAL A 290 -5.05 4.67 -18.40
C VAL A 290 -5.69 4.11 -19.66
N LYS A 291 -5.51 2.81 -19.92
CA LYS A 291 -6.09 2.11 -21.08
C LYS A 291 -7.24 1.22 -20.61
N SER A 292 -8.37 1.30 -21.28
CA SER A 292 -9.57 0.50 -20.98
C SER A 292 -9.46 -0.94 -21.47
N GLU A 293 -8.60 -1.18 -22.46
CA GLU A 293 -8.36 -2.51 -22.99
C GLU A 293 -7.05 -3.07 -22.44
N LEU A 294 -7.12 -4.31 -21.97
CA LEU A 294 -5.93 -5.05 -21.61
C LEU A 294 -5.06 -5.29 -22.83
N PRO A 295 -3.73 -5.15 -22.71
CA PRO A 295 -2.84 -5.85 -23.63
C PRO A 295 -3.18 -7.35 -23.58
N ASP A 296 -3.11 -8.05 -24.71
CA ASP A 296 -3.39 -9.50 -24.82
C ASP A 296 -2.53 -10.40 -23.91
N ALA A 297 -1.68 -9.82 -23.12
CA ALA A 297 -0.87 -10.51 -22.13
C ALA A 297 -1.74 -10.98 -20.96
N LYS A 298 -1.90 -12.29 -20.83
CA LYS A 298 -2.51 -12.93 -19.66
C LYS A 298 -1.84 -12.40 -18.39
N ILE A 299 -2.62 -11.71 -17.56
CA ILE A 299 -2.20 -11.36 -16.21
C ILE A 299 -2.07 -12.68 -15.45
N ARG A 300 -0.87 -12.96 -14.99
CA ARG A 300 -0.54 -14.19 -14.24
C ARG A 300 -0.60 -13.93 -12.75
#